data_27ced1b965759ef1d17299d075560427
#
_entry.id   27ced1b965759ef1d17299d075560427
#
_cell.length_a   1.000
_cell.length_b   1.000
_cell.length_c   1.000
_cell.angle_alpha   90.00
_cell.angle_beta   90.00
_cell.angle_gamma   90.00
#
_symmetry.space_group_name_H-M   'P 1'
#
loop_
_entity.id
_entity.type
_entity.pdbx_description
1 polymer ?
#
loop_
_entity_poly.entity_id
_entity_poly.type
_entity_poly.pdbx_seq_one_letter_code
_entity_poly.pdbx_strand_id
1 'polypeptide(L)'
;MFAELFGRYLVDEKVITDDTLTKLLKEQAETRVKLGMMAVAEGFITAEQATEINRKQQKEDKRFGDIAIEIGALTEAQLNSLLDKQGSPYMRFIQILVDETDVEAHDIDGHLEGFRKKNGFDQTELDAIKEENVGGYISAFATASQPYVSNIAGQVLRNMIRFVSSDFYIDKLRRVAEVPYQTLAIQRCHGDHSIYIGLLTEDNDDVFRMIAEHITGEKYDSMTPEVYDAVGEFINGVSGLITTELASERMIIEISPQSFYEKQIIQGRGYILPIYIEGQLIELYIAVDTEVNVGLNPMDIRVKVNTTKSEGADGKPTVLIVDDSGWSRTILRNLLEKNDFAIIGEAGDGEEAVEAYKKLNPDIVTLDITMPKKDGIEALADIMAYDKDAKVAMITSAGQRSKVLESLKLGAEKFITKPFDPNLVLTELKSLI
;
A
#
# COMPACT_ATOMS: atom_id res chain seq x y z
N MET A 1 -8.22 4.06 10.83
CA MET A 1 -9.27 3.38 10.02
C MET A 1 -10.58 3.19 10.81
N PHE A 2 -10.64 2.42 11.89
CA PHE A 2 -11.84 2.30 12.75
C PHE A 2 -12.32 3.65 13.27
N ALA A 3 -11.41 4.45 13.82
CA ALA A 3 -11.70 5.77 14.40
C ALA A 3 -12.41 6.71 13.42
N GLU A 4 -11.97 6.74 12.18
CA GLU A 4 -12.56 7.57 11.12
C GLU A 4 -13.98 7.08 10.77
N LEU A 5 -14.16 5.79 10.52
CA LEU A 5 -15.46 5.22 10.16
C LEU A 5 -16.49 5.37 11.28
N PHE A 6 -16.11 5.02 12.50
CA PHE A 6 -17.00 5.12 13.64
C PHE A 6 -17.23 6.58 14.05
N GLY A 7 -16.18 7.41 13.99
CA GLY A 7 -16.29 8.84 14.23
C GLY A 7 -17.23 9.54 13.27
N ARG A 8 -17.17 9.25 11.95
CA ARG A 8 -18.12 9.78 10.96
C ARG A 8 -19.54 9.32 11.23
N TYR A 9 -19.74 8.07 11.63
CA TYR A 9 -21.03 7.60 12.08
C TYR A 9 -21.57 8.44 13.25
N LEU A 10 -20.73 8.75 14.26
CA LEU A 10 -21.13 9.59 15.40
C LEU A 10 -21.45 11.03 14.98
N VAL A 11 -20.77 11.58 13.99
CA VAL A 11 -21.08 12.88 13.40
C VAL A 11 -22.45 12.84 12.68
N ASP A 12 -22.70 11.84 11.86
CA ASP A 12 -23.98 11.64 11.16
C ASP A 12 -25.16 11.52 12.14
N GLU A 13 -24.98 10.79 13.23
CA GLU A 13 -25.97 10.64 14.30
C GLU A 13 -26.02 11.88 15.24
N LYS A 14 -25.22 12.91 14.97
CA LYS A 14 -25.14 14.17 15.74
C LYS A 14 -24.73 13.97 17.21
N VAL A 15 -23.97 12.93 17.47
CA VAL A 15 -23.38 12.66 18.81
C VAL A 15 -22.18 13.55 19.05
N ILE A 16 -21.36 13.78 18.02
CA ILE A 16 -20.22 14.71 18.01
C ILE A 16 -20.29 15.61 16.77
N THR A 17 -19.44 16.66 16.74
CA THR A 17 -19.28 17.51 15.54
C THR A 17 -18.09 17.10 14.68
N ASP A 18 -18.04 17.55 13.42
CA ASP A 18 -16.90 17.33 12.53
C ASP A 18 -15.60 17.90 13.10
N ASP A 19 -15.65 19.10 13.68
CA ASP A 19 -14.50 19.72 14.34
C ASP A 19 -14.00 18.87 15.53
N THR A 20 -14.93 18.30 16.28
CA THR A 20 -14.61 17.38 17.40
C THR A 20 -13.93 16.12 16.86
N LEU A 21 -14.48 15.49 15.79
CA LEU A 21 -13.87 14.31 15.18
C LEU A 21 -12.44 14.59 14.72
N THR A 22 -12.23 15.70 14.00
CA THR A 22 -10.90 16.11 13.52
C THR A 22 -9.90 16.25 14.68
N LYS A 23 -10.33 16.82 15.82
CA LYS A 23 -9.50 16.93 17.03
C LYS A 23 -9.16 15.54 17.58
N LEU A 24 -10.17 14.66 17.74
CA LEU A 24 -9.99 13.32 18.32
C LEU A 24 -9.01 12.46 17.47
N LEU A 25 -9.14 12.51 16.14
CA LEU A 25 -8.27 11.77 15.23
C LEU A 25 -6.80 12.23 15.36
N LYS A 26 -6.58 13.52 15.48
CA LYS A 26 -5.23 14.07 15.67
C LYS A 26 -4.58 13.66 16.99
N GLU A 27 -5.36 13.58 18.07
CA GLU A 27 -4.87 13.25 19.40
C GLU A 27 -4.75 11.74 19.65
N GLN A 28 -5.37 10.90 18.80
CA GLN A 28 -5.38 9.44 18.96
C GLN A 28 -3.97 8.83 19.01
N ALA A 29 -3.01 9.35 18.25
CA ALA A 29 -1.66 8.82 18.19
C ALA A 29 -0.90 8.91 19.53
N GLU A 30 -1.21 9.94 20.35
CA GLU A 30 -0.52 10.22 21.60
C GLU A 30 -1.27 9.65 22.84
N THR A 31 -2.50 9.14 22.65
CA THR A 31 -3.37 8.74 23.74
C THR A 31 -2.97 7.38 24.31
N ARG A 32 -2.77 7.36 25.66
CA ARG A 32 -2.53 6.13 26.42
C ARG A 32 -3.83 5.62 27.03
N VAL A 33 -4.21 4.40 26.67
CA VAL A 33 -5.44 3.77 27.18
C VAL A 33 -5.32 3.42 28.65
N LYS A 34 -6.32 3.83 29.46
CA LYS A 34 -6.42 3.49 30.89
C LYS A 34 -7.00 2.08 31.05
N LEU A 35 -6.33 1.24 31.84
CA LEU A 35 -6.76 -0.15 32.10
C LEU A 35 -8.19 -0.27 32.64
N GLY A 36 -8.61 0.67 33.47
CA GLY A 36 -9.98 0.68 34.02
C GLY A 36 -11.05 0.86 32.94
N MET A 37 -10.78 1.73 31.97
CA MET A 37 -11.66 1.95 30.82
C MET A 37 -11.78 0.68 29.96
N MET A 38 -10.66 0.06 29.66
CA MET A 38 -10.64 -1.19 28.88
C MET A 38 -11.41 -2.31 29.56
N ALA A 39 -11.22 -2.44 30.88
CA ALA A 39 -11.90 -3.47 31.66
C ALA A 39 -13.43 -3.28 31.69
N VAL A 40 -13.91 -2.03 31.64
CA VAL A 40 -15.35 -1.70 31.50
C VAL A 40 -15.83 -2.00 30.08
N ALA A 41 -15.09 -1.57 29.06
CA ALA A 41 -15.44 -1.79 27.65
C ALA A 41 -15.46 -3.28 27.26
N GLU A 42 -14.59 -4.11 27.88
CA GLU A 42 -14.58 -5.57 27.70
C GLU A 42 -15.63 -6.29 28.58
N GLY A 43 -16.40 -5.54 29.37
CA GLY A 43 -17.42 -6.12 30.26
C GLY A 43 -16.86 -6.93 31.44
N PHE A 44 -15.58 -6.79 31.76
CA PHE A 44 -14.94 -7.51 32.87
C PHE A 44 -15.29 -6.92 34.21
N ILE A 45 -15.51 -5.60 34.29
CA ILE A 45 -15.92 -4.86 35.49
C ILE A 45 -16.97 -3.81 35.11
N THR A 46 -17.70 -3.31 36.13
CA THR A 46 -18.61 -2.18 35.93
C THR A 46 -17.88 -0.83 36.06
N ALA A 47 -18.51 0.24 35.61
CA ALA A 47 -17.97 1.60 35.74
C ALA A 47 -17.81 2.00 37.23
N GLU A 48 -18.73 1.55 38.13
CA GLU A 48 -18.62 1.77 39.55
C GLU A 48 -17.40 1.05 40.14
N GLN A 49 -17.15 -0.19 39.73
CA GLN A 49 -15.96 -0.95 40.16
C GLN A 49 -14.68 -0.28 39.68
N ALA A 50 -14.61 0.20 38.42
CA ALA A 50 -13.47 0.95 37.93
C ALA A 50 -13.21 2.23 38.75
N THR A 51 -14.29 2.97 39.09
CA THR A 51 -14.21 4.17 39.94
C THR A 51 -13.70 3.85 41.34
N GLU A 52 -14.16 2.75 41.96
CA GLU A 52 -13.68 2.31 43.25
C GLU A 52 -12.20 1.93 43.25
N ILE A 53 -11.74 1.22 42.21
CA ILE A 53 -10.33 0.85 42.03
C ILE A 53 -9.47 2.11 41.88
N ASN A 54 -9.89 3.07 41.03
CA ASN A 54 -9.19 4.35 40.88
C ASN A 54 -9.08 5.12 42.22
N ARG A 55 -10.14 5.13 43.04
CA ARG A 55 -10.14 5.77 44.36
C ARG A 55 -9.17 5.07 45.31
N LYS A 56 -9.05 3.74 45.27
CA LYS A 56 -8.06 2.99 46.05
C LYS A 56 -6.64 3.27 45.57
N GLN A 57 -6.42 3.32 44.24
CA GLN A 57 -5.13 3.64 43.63
C GLN A 57 -4.55 4.97 44.14
N GLN A 58 -5.40 5.99 44.29
CA GLN A 58 -4.98 7.29 44.84
C GLN A 58 -4.53 7.25 46.29
N LYS A 59 -4.93 6.19 47.05
CA LYS A 59 -4.62 6.06 48.48
C LYS A 59 -3.47 5.10 48.77
N GLU A 60 -3.25 4.10 47.89
CA GLU A 60 -2.42 2.94 48.23
C GLU A 60 -1.12 2.85 47.40
N ASP A 61 -0.85 3.80 46.49
CA ASP A 61 0.33 3.82 45.58
C ASP A 61 0.57 2.48 44.87
N LYS A 62 -0.51 1.80 44.45
CA LYS A 62 -0.49 0.54 43.69
C LYS A 62 -0.98 0.76 42.28
N ARG A 63 -0.64 -0.14 41.37
CA ARG A 63 -1.16 -0.11 40.00
C ARG A 63 -2.61 -0.55 39.95
N PHE A 64 -3.40 -0.03 38.99
CA PHE A 64 -4.81 -0.38 38.81
C PHE A 64 -5.01 -1.90 38.72
N GLY A 65 -4.19 -2.59 37.92
CA GLY A 65 -4.27 -4.04 37.73
C GLY A 65 -4.05 -4.82 39.03
N ASP A 66 -3.08 -4.41 39.85
CA ASP A 66 -2.77 -5.06 41.13
C ASP A 66 -3.94 -4.95 42.10
N ILE A 67 -4.55 -3.75 42.22
CA ILE A 67 -5.72 -3.54 43.04
C ILE A 67 -6.92 -4.33 42.56
N ALA A 68 -7.14 -4.36 41.21
CA ALA A 68 -8.26 -5.07 40.60
C ALA A 68 -8.19 -6.59 40.88
N ILE A 69 -7.00 -7.19 40.84
CA ILE A 69 -6.78 -8.60 41.22
C ILE A 69 -6.99 -8.80 42.71
N GLU A 70 -6.41 -7.93 43.57
CA GLU A 70 -6.47 -8.05 45.00
C GLU A 70 -7.92 -8.02 45.54
N ILE A 71 -8.80 -7.23 44.93
CA ILE A 71 -10.23 -7.19 45.30
C ILE A 71 -11.09 -8.20 44.56
N GLY A 72 -10.49 -9.02 43.70
CA GLY A 72 -11.19 -10.03 42.88
C GLY A 72 -12.06 -9.48 41.77
N ALA A 73 -11.85 -8.22 41.36
CA ALA A 73 -12.57 -7.59 40.23
C ALA A 73 -12.07 -8.09 38.89
N LEU A 74 -10.77 -8.43 38.75
CA LEU A 74 -10.16 -9.04 37.58
C LEU A 74 -9.38 -10.28 37.99
N THR A 75 -9.29 -11.24 37.04
CA THR A 75 -8.33 -12.34 37.12
C THR A 75 -7.01 -11.94 36.45
N GLU A 76 -5.90 -12.64 36.75
CA GLU A 76 -4.62 -12.43 36.07
C GLU A 76 -4.73 -12.63 34.55
N ALA A 77 -5.51 -13.62 34.08
CA ALA A 77 -5.75 -13.88 32.67
C ALA A 77 -6.47 -12.70 31.98
N GLN A 78 -7.48 -12.11 32.62
CA GLN A 78 -8.17 -10.93 32.13
C GLN A 78 -7.25 -9.71 32.10
N LEU A 79 -6.43 -9.50 33.15
CA LEU A 79 -5.45 -8.41 33.17
C LEU A 79 -4.43 -8.53 32.04
N ASN A 80 -3.88 -9.72 31.81
CA ASN A 80 -2.95 -9.95 30.72
C ASN A 80 -3.60 -9.69 29.34
N SER A 81 -4.84 -10.17 29.13
CA SER A 81 -5.60 -9.88 27.91
C SER A 81 -5.82 -8.36 27.69
N LEU A 82 -6.07 -7.59 28.75
CA LEU A 82 -6.20 -6.13 28.68
C LEU A 82 -4.87 -5.46 28.33
N LEU A 83 -3.76 -5.94 28.91
CA LEU A 83 -2.42 -5.40 28.63
C LEU A 83 -2.02 -5.64 27.17
N ASP A 84 -2.34 -6.80 26.60
CA ASP A 84 -2.10 -7.15 25.19
C ASP A 84 -2.91 -6.23 24.25
N LYS A 85 -4.12 -5.86 24.65
CA LYS A 85 -5.01 -4.97 23.88
C LYS A 85 -4.73 -3.47 24.08
N GLN A 86 -3.86 -3.08 25.01
CA GLN A 86 -3.62 -1.66 25.37
C GLN A 86 -3.09 -0.80 24.22
N GLY A 87 -2.55 -1.44 23.15
CA GLY A 87 -2.10 -0.79 21.91
C GLY A 87 -3.18 -0.68 20.83
N SER A 88 -4.38 -1.22 21.04
CA SER A 88 -5.44 -1.25 20.03
C SER A 88 -5.89 0.15 19.61
N PRO A 89 -5.89 0.46 18.29
CA PRO A 89 -6.41 1.72 17.76
C PRO A 89 -7.86 2.00 18.17
N TYR A 90 -8.70 0.96 18.18
CA TYR A 90 -10.07 1.02 18.69
C TYR A 90 -10.12 1.55 20.12
N MET A 91 -9.36 0.93 21.03
CA MET A 91 -9.37 1.32 22.43
C MET A 91 -8.83 2.73 22.66
N ARG A 92 -7.84 3.15 21.90
CA ARG A 92 -7.32 4.54 21.94
C ARG A 92 -8.39 5.54 21.52
N PHE A 93 -9.11 5.27 20.45
CA PHE A 93 -10.18 6.17 20.00
C PHE A 93 -11.33 6.24 21.01
N ILE A 94 -11.78 5.11 21.57
CA ILE A 94 -12.82 5.09 22.60
C ILE A 94 -12.38 5.85 23.85
N GLN A 95 -11.11 5.70 24.28
CA GLN A 95 -10.60 6.43 25.45
C GLN A 95 -10.67 7.94 25.24
N ILE A 96 -10.19 8.44 24.10
CA ILE A 96 -10.17 9.87 23.83
C ILE A 96 -11.59 10.42 23.61
N LEU A 97 -12.47 9.64 22.96
CA LEU A 97 -13.86 10.00 22.77
C LEU A 97 -14.56 10.26 24.12
N VAL A 98 -14.35 9.39 25.10
CA VAL A 98 -14.92 9.55 26.45
C VAL A 98 -14.23 10.65 27.26
N ASP A 99 -12.90 10.83 27.11
CA ASP A 99 -12.16 11.86 27.86
C ASP A 99 -12.44 13.29 27.34
N GLU A 100 -12.72 13.46 26.03
CA GLU A 100 -12.83 14.77 25.35
C GLU A 100 -14.25 15.17 24.96
N THR A 101 -15.25 14.30 25.17
CA THR A 101 -16.66 14.57 24.81
C THR A 101 -17.61 14.19 25.94
N ASP A 102 -18.91 14.49 25.77
CA ASP A 102 -19.96 14.10 26.70
C ASP A 102 -20.44 12.64 26.50
N VAL A 103 -19.76 11.85 25.65
CA VAL A 103 -20.10 10.42 25.45
C VAL A 103 -19.63 9.62 26.64
N GLU A 104 -20.55 8.96 27.31
CA GLU A 104 -20.19 8.12 28.46
C GLU A 104 -19.78 6.71 28.03
N ALA A 105 -18.89 6.08 28.80
CA ALA A 105 -18.36 4.75 28.48
C ALA A 105 -19.47 3.68 28.36
N HIS A 106 -20.59 3.84 29.08
CA HIS A 106 -21.69 2.89 29.03
C HIS A 106 -22.58 3.01 27.77
N ASP A 107 -22.48 4.13 27.01
CA ASP A 107 -23.24 4.34 25.77
C ASP A 107 -22.50 3.79 24.55
N ILE A 108 -21.20 3.49 24.66
CA ILE A 108 -20.35 3.04 23.55
C ILE A 108 -20.93 1.80 22.85
N ASP A 109 -21.37 0.79 23.63
CA ASP A 109 -21.94 -0.43 23.04
C ASP A 109 -23.22 -0.15 22.24
N GLY A 110 -24.04 0.80 22.70
CA GLY A 110 -25.22 1.26 21.99
C GLY A 110 -24.87 1.93 20.64
N HIS A 111 -23.87 2.78 20.63
CA HIS A 111 -23.37 3.44 19.43
C HIS A 111 -22.71 2.45 18.45
N LEU A 112 -21.95 1.48 18.96
CA LEU A 112 -21.34 0.42 18.13
C LEU A 112 -22.41 -0.46 17.48
N GLU A 113 -23.45 -0.82 18.22
CA GLU A 113 -24.57 -1.60 17.66
C GLU A 113 -25.35 -0.78 16.62
N GLY A 114 -25.53 0.51 16.83
CA GLY A 114 -26.09 1.43 15.84
C GLY A 114 -25.24 1.51 14.57
N PHE A 115 -23.94 1.68 14.74
CA PHE A 115 -22.94 1.68 13.64
C PHE A 115 -22.99 0.36 12.84
N ARG A 116 -22.97 -0.78 13.53
CA ARG A 116 -23.09 -2.09 12.93
C ARG A 116 -24.36 -2.23 12.10
N LYS A 117 -25.52 -1.89 12.66
CA LYS A 117 -26.82 -1.98 11.97
C LYS A 117 -26.94 -1.06 10.77
N LYS A 118 -26.49 0.20 10.91
CA LYS A 118 -26.54 1.20 9.82
C LYS A 118 -25.74 0.74 8.61
N ASN A 119 -24.61 0.08 8.83
CA ASN A 119 -23.72 -0.41 7.78
C ASN A 119 -24.06 -1.84 7.31
N GLY A 120 -24.88 -2.57 8.05
CA GLY A 120 -25.27 -3.95 7.74
C GLY A 120 -24.17 -4.97 8.03
N PHE A 121 -23.23 -4.65 8.91
CA PHE A 121 -22.15 -5.56 9.30
C PHE A 121 -22.66 -6.69 10.21
N ASP A 122 -22.08 -7.87 10.07
CA ASP A 122 -22.19 -8.90 11.09
C ASP A 122 -21.22 -8.63 12.26
N GLN A 123 -21.26 -9.46 13.31
CA GLN A 123 -20.40 -9.26 14.49
C GLN A 123 -18.92 -9.50 14.15
N THR A 124 -18.63 -10.48 13.31
CA THR A 124 -17.25 -10.82 12.91
C THR A 124 -16.62 -9.68 12.11
N GLU A 125 -17.39 -9.06 11.23
CA GLU A 125 -16.96 -7.90 10.45
C GLU A 125 -16.69 -6.70 11.35
N LEU A 126 -17.59 -6.41 12.32
CA LEU A 126 -17.36 -5.33 13.28
C LEU A 126 -16.10 -5.55 14.12
N ASP A 127 -15.87 -6.78 14.60
CA ASP A 127 -14.69 -7.10 15.40
C ASP A 127 -13.41 -6.99 14.57
N ALA A 128 -13.43 -7.43 13.32
CA ALA A 128 -12.30 -7.27 12.40
C ALA A 128 -12.03 -5.77 12.07
N ILE A 129 -13.07 -4.94 11.97
CA ILE A 129 -12.95 -3.50 11.78
C ILE A 129 -12.31 -2.85 13.03
N LYS A 130 -12.73 -3.24 14.25
CA LYS A 130 -12.11 -2.78 15.50
C LYS A 130 -10.63 -3.13 15.60
N GLU A 131 -10.24 -4.29 15.09
CA GLU A 131 -8.84 -4.77 15.05
C GLU A 131 -8.04 -4.19 13.89
N GLU A 132 -8.66 -3.37 13.04
CA GLU A 132 -8.08 -2.82 11.80
C GLU A 132 -7.53 -3.92 10.87
N ASN A 133 -8.19 -5.05 10.83
CA ASN A 133 -7.86 -6.17 9.98
C ASN A 133 -8.32 -5.93 8.55
N VAL A 134 -7.39 -5.85 7.61
CA VAL A 134 -7.68 -5.59 6.17
C VAL A 134 -8.66 -6.60 5.59
N GLY A 135 -8.57 -7.88 5.98
CA GLY A 135 -9.52 -8.91 5.55
C GLY A 135 -10.96 -8.61 5.96
N GLY A 136 -11.16 -8.10 7.18
CA GLY A 136 -12.47 -7.67 7.66
C GLY A 136 -13.02 -6.46 6.90
N TYR A 137 -12.16 -5.51 6.55
CA TYR A 137 -12.57 -4.38 5.70
C TYR A 137 -12.99 -4.83 4.31
N ILE A 138 -12.25 -5.74 3.68
CA ILE A 138 -12.61 -6.29 2.38
C ILE A 138 -13.97 -7.00 2.46
N SER A 139 -14.19 -7.82 3.50
CA SER A 139 -15.46 -8.48 3.72
C SER A 139 -16.62 -7.49 3.87
N ALA A 140 -16.43 -6.46 4.68
CA ALA A 140 -17.47 -5.49 5.02
C ALA A 140 -17.78 -4.48 3.90
N PHE A 141 -16.76 -4.01 3.17
CA PHE A 141 -16.88 -2.88 2.25
C PHE A 141 -16.64 -3.23 0.78
N ALA A 142 -15.82 -4.22 0.48
CA ALA A 142 -15.35 -4.52 -0.88
C ALA A 142 -15.83 -5.89 -1.41
N THR A 143 -16.88 -6.47 -0.84
CA THR A 143 -17.45 -7.73 -1.32
C THR A 143 -18.25 -7.52 -2.61
N ALA A 144 -17.90 -8.29 -3.64
CA ALA A 144 -18.57 -8.29 -4.93
C ALA A 144 -19.00 -9.70 -5.34
N SER A 145 -20.10 -9.79 -6.10
CA SER A 145 -20.56 -11.05 -6.71
C SER A 145 -19.72 -11.47 -7.93
N GLN A 146 -18.99 -10.52 -8.52
CA GLN A 146 -18.07 -10.76 -9.64
C GLN A 146 -16.80 -11.43 -9.11
N PRO A 147 -16.35 -12.55 -9.67
CA PRO A 147 -15.08 -13.16 -9.29
C PRO A 147 -13.92 -12.17 -9.35
N TYR A 148 -12.93 -12.37 -8.49
CA TYR A 148 -11.68 -11.61 -8.39
C TYR A 148 -11.78 -10.15 -7.91
N VAL A 149 -12.94 -9.48 -8.01
CA VAL A 149 -13.07 -8.05 -7.65
C VAL A 149 -12.67 -7.80 -6.20
N SER A 150 -13.19 -8.59 -5.26
CA SER A 150 -12.85 -8.46 -3.82
C SER A 150 -11.38 -8.77 -3.54
N ASN A 151 -10.80 -9.73 -4.27
CA ASN A 151 -9.39 -10.06 -4.16
C ASN A 151 -8.51 -8.91 -4.67
N ILE A 152 -8.83 -8.37 -5.86
CA ILE A 152 -8.11 -7.22 -6.44
C ILE A 152 -8.16 -6.03 -5.47
N ALA A 153 -9.34 -5.68 -4.96
CA ALA A 153 -9.49 -4.63 -3.96
C ALA A 153 -8.58 -4.89 -2.74
N GLY A 154 -8.57 -6.13 -2.26
CA GLY A 154 -7.70 -6.54 -1.16
C GLY A 154 -6.21 -6.42 -1.44
N GLN A 155 -5.76 -6.76 -2.65
CA GLN A 155 -4.36 -6.60 -3.04
C GLN A 155 -3.98 -5.11 -3.11
N VAL A 156 -4.85 -4.25 -3.68
CA VAL A 156 -4.62 -2.80 -3.70
C VAL A 156 -4.50 -2.25 -2.28
N LEU A 157 -5.45 -2.55 -1.39
CA LEU A 157 -5.45 -2.04 -0.01
C LEU A 157 -4.21 -2.48 0.77
N ARG A 158 -3.81 -3.75 0.67
CA ARG A 158 -2.57 -4.23 1.32
C ARG A 158 -1.33 -3.51 0.84
N ASN A 159 -1.26 -3.21 -0.47
CA ASN A 159 -0.13 -2.48 -1.03
C ASN A 159 -0.18 -0.98 -0.71
N MET A 160 -1.37 -0.38 -0.60
CA MET A 160 -1.53 0.99 -0.07
C MET A 160 -0.95 1.12 1.34
N ILE A 161 -1.28 0.17 2.25
CA ILE A 161 -0.72 0.14 3.61
C ILE A 161 0.81 0.00 3.58
N ARG A 162 1.32 -0.83 2.70
CA ARG A 162 2.74 -1.16 2.65
C ARG A 162 3.60 -0.03 2.09
N PHE A 163 3.11 0.68 1.07
CA PHE A 163 3.93 1.60 0.27
C PHE A 163 3.49 3.07 0.37
N VAL A 164 2.27 3.34 0.81
CA VAL A 164 1.75 4.69 0.88
C VAL A 164 1.50 5.09 2.33
N SER A 165 0.40 4.66 2.93
CA SER A 165 0.06 5.04 4.30
C SER A 165 -0.86 4.01 4.94
N SER A 166 -0.73 3.81 6.25
CA SER A 166 -1.69 3.06 7.07
C SER A 166 -2.86 3.93 7.54
N ASP A 167 -2.77 5.25 7.35
CA ASP A 167 -3.85 6.19 7.67
C ASP A 167 -4.81 6.31 6.49
N PHE A 168 -5.72 5.35 6.41
CA PHE A 168 -6.77 5.33 5.39
C PHE A 168 -8.07 4.73 5.91
N TYR A 169 -9.17 5.04 5.25
CA TYR A 169 -10.43 4.33 5.36
C TYR A 169 -11.06 4.16 3.98
N ILE A 170 -12.04 3.27 3.86
CA ILE A 170 -12.73 2.98 2.61
C ILE A 170 -14.24 3.12 2.77
N ASP A 171 -14.91 3.47 1.70
CA ASP A 171 -16.37 3.40 1.60
C ASP A 171 -16.79 2.13 0.87
N LYS A 172 -18.10 1.91 0.70
CA LYS A 172 -18.64 0.70 0.08
C LYS A 172 -18.34 0.62 -1.41
N LEU A 173 -17.92 -0.55 -1.84
CA LEU A 173 -17.77 -0.90 -3.24
C LEU A 173 -19.13 -0.75 -3.95
N ARG A 174 -19.16 0.03 -5.02
CA ARG A 174 -20.37 0.28 -5.81
C ARG A 174 -20.19 -0.13 -7.26
N ARG A 175 -21.24 -0.64 -7.89
CA ARG A 175 -21.27 -0.90 -9.33
C ARG A 175 -21.47 0.40 -10.08
N VAL A 176 -20.74 0.52 -11.20
CA VAL A 176 -20.81 1.69 -12.08
C VAL A 176 -20.88 1.25 -13.54
N ALA A 177 -21.39 2.13 -14.40
CA ALA A 177 -21.37 1.96 -15.85
C ALA A 177 -20.67 3.12 -16.56
N GLU A 178 -20.63 4.28 -15.92
CA GLU A 178 -19.93 5.47 -16.36
C GLU A 178 -19.29 6.15 -15.15
N VAL A 179 -18.02 6.60 -15.29
CA VAL A 179 -17.28 7.28 -14.23
C VAL A 179 -16.48 8.41 -14.85
N PRO A 180 -16.86 9.67 -14.60
CA PRO A 180 -16.02 10.81 -14.96
C PRO A 180 -14.79 10.84 -14.07
N TYR A 181 -13.66 11.34 -14.60
CA TYR A 181 -12.44 11.51 -13.84
C TYR A 181 -11.66 12.76 -14.30
N GLN A 182 -10.90 13.32 -13.36
CA GLN A 182 -9.89 14.35 -13.66
C GLN A 182 -8.64 13.68 -14.21
N THR A 183 -8.06 12.73 -13.50
CA THR A 183 -6.92 11.92 -13.95
C THR A 183 -7.19 10.45 -13.67
N LEU A 184 -6.81 9.59 -14.61
CA LEU A 184 -6.91 8.13 -14.53
C LEU A 184 -5.54 7.51 -14.83
N ALA A 185 -5.03 6.73 -13.90
CA ALA A 185 -3.95 5.77 -14.12
C ALA A 185 -4.58 4.37 -14.19
N ILE A 186 -4.40 3.64 -15.29
CA ILE A 186 -5.07 2.36 -15.49
C ILE A 186 -4.17 1.36 -16.18
N GLN A 187 -4.32 0.08 -15.82
CA GLN A 187 -3.65 -1.03 -16.45
C GLN A 187 -4.65 -2.12 -16.81
N ARG A 188 -4.45 -2.72 -17.97
CA ARG A 188 -5.20 -3.89 -18.42
C ARG A 188 -4.35 -5.14 -18.29
N CYS A 189 -4.91 -6.19 -17.71
CA CYS A 189 -4.41 -7.55 -17.78
C CYS A 189 -5.34 -8.34 -18.71
N HIS A 190 -4.81 -9.18 -19.60
CA HIS A 190 -5.59 -9.89 -20.60
C HIS A 190 -5.06 -11.31 -20.81
N GLY A 191 -5.94 -12.21 -21.23
CA GLY A 191 -5.66 -13.63 -21.41
C GLY A 191 -6.92 -14.44 -21.15
N ASP A 192 -6.86 -15.39 -20.21
CA ASP A 192 -8.04 -16.17 -19.79
C ASP A 192 -9.13 -15.27 -19.17
N HIS A 193 -8.73 -14.15 -18.56
CA HIS A 193 -9.61 -13.07 -18.11
C HIS A 193 -9.13 -11.72 -18.65
N SER A 194 -10.06 -10.78 -18.80
CA SER A 194 -9.77 -9.37 -19.07
C SER A 194 -10.04 -8.56 -17.80
N ILE A 195 -8.97 -8.05 -17.18
CA ILE A 195 -9.03 -7.33 -15.91
C ILE A 195 -8.52 -5.91 -16.12
N TYR A 196 -9.27 -4.92 -15.65
CA TYR A 196 -8.85 -3.52 -15.60
C TYR A 196 -8.71 -3.09 -14.16
N ILE A 197 -7.58 -2.50 -13.82
CA ILE A 197 -7.29 -1.93 -12.51
C ILE A 197 -6.85 -0.50 -12.71
N GLY A 198 -7.57 0.44 -12.13
CA GLY A 198 -7.28 1.87 -12.27
C GLY A 198 -7.44 2.63 -10.97
N LEU A 199 -6.60 3.63 -10.80
CA LEU A 199 -6.75 4.66 -9.78
C LEU A 199 -7.15 5.96 -10.47
N LEU A 200 -8.18 6.62 -9.95
CA LEU A 200 -8.67 7.85 -10.54
C LEU A 200 -8.95 8.93 -9.49
N THR A 201 -8.85 10.17 -9.93
CA THR A 201 -9.18 11.36 -9.16
C THR A 201 -10.42 12.01 -9.74
N GLU A 202 -11.26 12.64 -8.90
CA GLU A 202 -12.48 13.34 -9.35
C GLU A 202 -12.19 14.80 -9.70
N ASP A 203 -11.61 15.56 -8.76
CA ASP A 203 -11.49 17.04 -8.86
C ASP A 203 -10.05 17.55 -8.95
N ASN A 204 -9.11 16.89 -8.29
CA ASN A 204 -7.71 17.30 -8.24
C ASN A 204 -6.76 16.10 -8.11
N ASP A 205 -5.49 16.32 -8.41
CA ASP A 205 -4.47 15.29 -8.45
C ASP A 205 -3.54 15.28 -7.22
N ASP A 206 -3.92 15.97 -6.13
CA ASP A 206 -3.10 16.07 -4.91
C ASP A 206 -2.83 14.69 -4.31
N VAL A 207 -3.81 13.79 -4.36
CA VAL A 207 -3.66 12.40 -3.90
C VAL A 207 -2.64 11.62 -4.72
N PHE A 208 -2.53 11.84 -6.04
CA PHE A 208 -1.49 11.20 -6.87
C PHE A 208 -0.10 11.68 -6.48
N ARG A 209 0.06 13.00 -6.24
CA ARG A 209 1.33 13.55 -5.72
C ARG A 209 1.68 12.97 -4.36
N MET A 210 0.73 12.91 -3.44
CA MET A 210 0.93 12.32 -2.12
C MET A 210 1.33 10.84 -2.21
N ILE A 211 0.68 10.04 -3.04
CA ILE A 211 1.06 8.64 -3.29
C ILE A 211 2.50 8.57 -3.81
N ALA A 212 2.85 9.37 -4.82
CA ALA A 212 4.20 9.43 -5.37
C ALA A 212 5.24 9.83 -4.31
N GLU A 213 4.96 10.85 -3.49
CA GLU A 213 5.83 11.29 -2.40
C GLU A 213 6.12 10.20 -1.37
N HIS A 214 5.12 9.42 -0.98
CA HIS A 214 5.30 8.30 -0.05
C HIS A 214 6.13 7.17 -0.66
N ILE A 215 5.92 6.89 -1.95
CA ILE A 215 6.61 5.83 -2.67
C ILE A 215 8.07 6.18 -2.95
N THR A 216 8.33 7.41 -3.43
CA THR A 216 9.67 7.83 -3.85
C THR A 216 10.50 8.44 -2.70
N GLY A 217 9.83 9.00 -1.69
CA GLY A 217 10.44 9.82 -0.64
C GLY A 217 10.83 11.23 -1.10
N GLU A 218 10.47 11.62 -2.32
CA GLU A 218 10.70 12.95 -2.89
C GLU A 218 9.44 13.82 -2.77
N LYS A 219 9.59 15.15 -2.80
CA LYS A 219 8.48 16.11 -2.77
C LYS A 219 8.16 16.62 -4.16
N TYR A 220 6.87 16.76 -4.47
CA TYR A 220 6.39 17.21 -5.77
C TYR A 220 5.41 18.39 -5.63
N ASP A 221 5.76 19.52 -6.22
CA ASP A 221 4.91 20.74 -6.20
C ASP A 221 3.80 20.70 -7.29
N SER A 222 3.92 19.79 -8.26
CA SER A 222 2.98 19.65 -9.38
C SER A 222 2.98 18.23 -9.94
N MET A 223 2.01 17.92 -10.79
CA MET A 223 1.98 16.70 -11.57
C MET A 223 3.14 16.70 -12.59
N THR A 224 4.11 15.83 -12.38
CA THR A 224 5.27 15.62 -13.25
C THR A 224 5.25 14.20 -13.82
N PRO A 225 6.04 13.91 -14.88
CA PRO A 225 6.17 12.54 -15.39
C PRO A 225 6.54 11.52 -14.30
N GLU A 226 7.35 11.90 -13.32
CA GLU A 226 7.77 11.05 -12.20
C GLU A 226 6.60 10.70 -11.26
N VAL A 227 5.64 11.63 -11.07
CA VAL A 227 4.42 11.37 -10.29
C VAL A 227 3.55 10.33 -10.99
N TYR A 228 3.32 10.49 -12.29
CA TYR A 228 2.57 9.52 -13.09
C TYR A 228 3.25 8.15 -13.08
N ASP A 229 4.57 8.12 -13.27
CA ASP A 229 5.38 6.88 -13.25
C ASP A 229 5.23 6.16 -11.91
N ALA A 230 5.37 6.85 -10.78
CA ALA A 230 5.23 6.25 -9.45
C ALA A 230 3.85 5.64 -9.22
N VAL A 231 2.77 6.33 -9.62
CA VAL A 231 1.39 5.81 -9.52
C VAL A 231 1.18 4.65 -10.47
N GLY A 232 1.71 4.72 -11.69
CA GLY A 232 1.65 3.65 -12.69
C GLY A 232 2.35 2.39 -12.21
N GLU A 233 3.54 2.52 -11.63
CA GLU A 233 4.29 1.40 -11.07
C GLU A 233 3.63 0.79 -9.83
N PHE A 234 2.95 1.59 -9.02
CA PHE A 234 2.11 1.05 -7.95
C PHE A 234 1.04 0.09 -8.51
N ILE A 235 0.32 0.51 -9.57
CA ILE A 235 -0.70 -0.32 -10.25
C ILE A 235 -0.04 -1.55 -10.89
N ASN A 236 1.11 -1.38 -11.53
CA ASN A 236 1.87 -2.45 -12.17
C ASN A 236 2.30 -3.52 -11.15
N GLY A 237 2.78 -3.10 -9.98
CA GLY A 237 3.12 -3.99 -8.88
C GLY A 237 1.93 -4.80 -8.38
N VAL A 238 0.77 -4.16 -8.21
CA VAL A 238 -0.49 -4.82 -7.83
C VAL A 238 -0.93 -5.81 -8.92
N SER A 239 -0.90 -5.41 -10.18
CA SER A 239 -1.24 -6.28 -11.32
C SER A 239 -0.34 -7.51 -11.38
N GLY A 240 0.97 -7.34 -11.11
CA GLY A 240 1.93 -8.44 -11.03
C GLY A 240 1.60 -9.46 -9.93
N LEU A 241 1.14 -9.00 -8.76
CA LEU A 241 0.70 -9.89 -7.68
C LEU A 241 -0.57 -10.66 -8.06
N ILE A 242 -1.54 -9.99 -8.67
CA ILE A 242 -2.80 -10.60 -9.11
C ILE A 242 -2.54 -11.65 -10.19
N THR A 243 -1.74 -11.34 -11.20
CA THR A 243 -1.42 -12.29 -12.27
C THR A 243 -0.61 -13.48 -11.76
N THR A 244 0.24 -13.30 -10.75
CA THR A 244 0.95 -14.40 -10.07
C THR A 244 -0.01 -15.33 -9.34
N GLU A 245 -0.99 -14.78 -8.65
CA GLU A 245 -2.02 -15.56 -7.95
C GLU A 245 -2.86 -16.34 -8.95
N LEU A 246 -3.34 -15.71 -10.03
CA LEU A 246 -4.10 -16.36 -11.10
C LEU A 246 -3.28 -17.45 -11.84
N ALA A 247 -1.98 -17.23 -12.00
CA ALA A 247 -1.07 -18.25 -12.57
C ALA A 247 -0.97 -19.50 -11.67
N SER A 248 -1.10 -19.34 -10.33
CA SER A 248 -1.16 -20.49 -9.41
C SER A 248 -2.41 -21.33 -9.62
N GLU A 249 -3.50 -20.74 -10.10
CA GLU A 249 -4.74 -21.37 -10.54
C GLU A 249 -4.70 -21.90 -11.99
N ARG A 250 -3.52 -21.86 -12.62
CA ARG A 250 -3.23 -22.28 -14.01
C ARG A 250 -3.84 -21.37 -15.09
N MET A 251 -4.16 -20.14 -14.77
CA MET A 251 -4.61 -19.15 -15.75
C MET A 251 -3.42 -18.44 -16.40
N ILE A 252 -3.55 -18.09 -17.65
CA ILE A 252 -2.56 -17.34 -18.42
C ILE A 252 -3.07 -15.91 -18.57
N ILE A 253 -2.40 -14.98 -17.90
CA ILE A 253 -2.73 -13.55 -17.92
C ILE A 253 -1.46 -12.77 -18.24
N GLU A 254 -1.55 -11.90 -19.23
CA GLU A 254 -0.48 -10.96 -19.62
C GLU A 254 -0.84 -9.55 -19.15
N ILE A 255 0.16 -8.78 -18.75
CA ILE A 255 0.00 -7.40 -18.28
C ILE A 255 0.35 -6.47 -19.45
N SER A 256 -0.58 -5.59 -19.82
CA SER A 256 -0.31 -4.49 -20.76
C SER A 256 0.43 -3.34 -20.05
N PRO A 257 1.15 -2.48 -20.77
CA PRO A 257 1.67 -1.25 -20.19
C PRO A 257 0.57 -0.41 -19.52
N GLN A 258 0.91 0.29 -18.46
CA GLN A 258 0.02 1.25 -17.83
C GLN A 258 -0.25 2.43 -18.75
N SER A 259 -1.44 3.01 -18.64
CA SER A 259 -1.88 4.14 -19.44
C SER A 259 -2.51 5.22 -18.56
N PHE A 260 -2.32 6.47 -18.95
CA PHE A 260 -2.82 7.64 -18.23
C PHE A 260 -3.72 8.47 -19.13
N TYR A 261 -4.80 8.98 -18.55
CA TYR A 261 -5.80 9.79 -19.25
C TYR A 261 -6.23 10.95 -18.35
N GLU A 262 -6.65 12.07 -18.97
CA GLU A 262 -7.18 13.23 -18.25
C GLU A 262 -8.54 13.65 -18.78
N LYS A 263 -9.40 14.11 -17.87
CA LYS A 263 -10.68 14.83 -18.16
C LYS A 263 -11.58 14.10 -19.14
N GLN A 264 -11.82 12.82 -18.87
CA GLN A 264 -12.67 11.98 -19.71
C GLN A 264 -13.63 11.14 -18.83
N ILE A 265 -14.26 10.14 -19.41
CA ILE A 265 -15.23 9.29 -18.75
C ILE A 265 -14.88 7.83 -19.07
N ILE A 266 -14.79 7.00 -18.03
CA ILE A 266 -14.77 5.54 -18.23
C ILE A 266 -16.21 5.13 -18.59
N GLN A 267 -16.36 4.40 -19.68
CA GLN A 267 -17.60 3.77 -20.12
C GLN A 267 -17.43 2.25 -20.10
N GLY A 268 -18.27 1.58 -19.35
CA GLY A 268 -18.24 0.13 -19.18
C GLY A 268 -18.67 -0.28 -17.78
N ARG A 269 -19.11 -1.53 -17.65
CA ARG A 269 -19.52 -2.04 -16.34
C ARG A 269 -18.29 -2.37 -15.50
N GLY A 270 -18.24 -1.79 -14.31
CA GLY A 270 -17.16 -2.02 -13.35
C GLY A 270 -17.61 -1.74 -11.92
N TYR A 271 -16.62 -1.62 -11.07
CA TYR A 271 -16.79 -1.31 -9.65
C TYR A 271 -15.89 -0.15 -9.28
N ILE A 272 -16.38 0.70 -8.39
CA ILE A 272 -15.59 1.75 -7.74
C ILE A 272 -15.54 1.48 -6.25
N LEU A 273 -14.34 1.53 -5.70
CA LEU A 273 -14.08 1.53 -4.27
C LEU A 273 -13.45 2.88 -3.91
N PRO A 274 -14.19 3.77 -3.21
CA PRO A 274 -13.61 5.00 -2.70
C PRO A 274 -12.63 4.69 -1.55
N ILE A 275 -11.43 5.23 -1.64
CA ILE A 275 -10.36 5.08 -0.65
C ILE A 275 -9.94 6.48 -0.24
N TYR A 276 -9.99 6.76 1.05
CA TYR A 276 -9.55 8.02 1.62
C TYR A 276 -8.21 7.79 2.33
N ILE A 277 -7.16 8.45 1.87
CA ILE A 277 -5.80 8.32 2.40
C ILE A 277 -5.38 9.69 2.90
N GLU A 278 -5.04 9.80 4.20
CA GLU A 278 -4.67 11.08 4.82
C GLU A 278 -5.69 12.21 4.53
N GLY A 279 -6.97 11.83 4.50
CA GLY A 279 -8.08 12.75 4.21
C GLY A 279 -8.32 13.07 2.74
N GLN A 280 -7.54 12.52 1.79
CA GLN A 280 -7.69 12.73 0.36
C GLN A 280 -8.37 11.51 -0.30
N LEU A 281 -9.33 11.77 -1.19
CA LEU A 281 -10.08 10.76 -1.93
C LEU A 281 -9.31 10.30 -3.17
N ILE A 282 -9.17 8.98 -3.30
CA ILE A 282 -8.84 8.30 -4.55
C ILE A 282 -9.86 7.19 -4.80
N GLU A 283 -10.28 7.00 -6.03
CA GLU A 283 -11.19 5.93 -6.37
C GLU A 283 -10.46 4.80 -7.09
N LEU A 284 -10.63 3.57 -6.59
CA LEU A 284 -10.15 2.37 -7.27
C LEU A 284 -11.22 1.84 -8.20
N TYR A 285 -10.93 1.84 -9.50
CA TYR A 285 -11.77 1.22 -10.53
C TYR A 285 -11.32 -0.22 -10.78
N ILE A 286 -12.27 -1.15 -10.80
CA ILE A 286 -12.04 -2.56 -11.12
C ILE A 286 -13.11 -3.01 -12.13
N ALA A 287 -12.68 -3.62 -13.23
CA ALA A 287 -13.58 -4.32 -14.13
C ALA A 287 -12.98 -5.68 -14.52
N VAL A 288 -13.83 -6.71 -14.57
CA VAL A 288 -13.45 -8.09 -14.91
C VAL A 288 -14.39 -8.61 -15.96
N ASP A 289 -13.83 -9.16 -17.05
CA ASP A 289 -14.54 -9.77 -18.19
C ASP A 289 -15.65 -8.86 -18.78
N THR A 290 -15.32 -7.59 -18.88
CA THR A 290 -16.21 -6.54 -19.39
C THR A 290 -15.44 -5.66 -20.38
N GLU A 291 -16.09 -5.26 -21.46
CA GLU A 291 -15.52 -4.23 -22.33
C GLU A 291 -15.58 -2.86 -21.64
N VAL A 292 -14.43 -2.20 -21.62
CA VAL A 292 -14.23 -0.90 -21.00
C VAL A 292 -13.61 0.05 -22.00
N ASN A 293 -14.25 1.22 -22.20
CA ASN A 293 -13.66 2.34 -22.91
C ASN A 293 -13.22 3.38 -21.88
N VAL A 294 -11.93 3.63 -21.79
CA VAL A 294 -11.33 4.52 -20.78
C VAL A 294 -11.08 5.93 -21.30
N GLY A 295 -11.27 6.15 -22.59
CA GLY A 295 -11.02 7.44 -23.24
C GLY A 295 -10.15 7.33 -24.49
N LEU A 296 -9.85 8.47 -25.09
CA LEU A 296 -9.03 8.60 -26.30
C LEU A 296 -7.71 9.32 -25.96
N ASN A 297 -6.65 8.99 -26.73
CA ASN A 297 -5.35 9.66 -26.63
C ASN A 297 -4.74 9.56 -25.22
N PRO A 298 -4.15 8.43 -24.84
CA PRO A 298 -3.39 8.32 -23.62
C PRO A 298 -2.27 9.36 -23.58
N MET A 299 -1.93 9.84 -22.39
CA MET A 299 -0.85 10.81 -22.17
C MET A 299 0.51 10.16 -22.53
N ASP A 300 1.38 10.94 -23.16
CA ASP A 300 2.78 10.54 -23.42
C ASP A 300 3.63 10.92 -22.17
N ILE A 301 3.80 9.99 -21.27
CA ILE A 301 4.59 10.17 -20.04
C ILE A 301 6.04 9.74 -20.32
N ARG A 302 6.97 10.71 -20.29
CA ARG A 302 8.41 10.45 -20.49
C ARG A 302 9.19 10.96 -19.28
N VAL A 303 9.76 10.03 -18.53
CA VAL A 303 10.67 10.34 -17.40
C VAL A 303 12.08 10.59 -17.96
N LYS A 304 12.67 11.73 -17.60
CA LYS A 304 14.06 12.02 -17.99
C LYS A 304 15.02 11.21 -17.13
N VAL A 305 15.90 10.45 -17.76
CA VAL A 305 16.97 9.72 -17.08
C VAL A 305 18.09 10.70 -16.70
N ASN A 306 18.37 10.83 -15.41
CA ASN A 306 19.48 11.66 -14.94
C ASN A 306 20.78 10.85 -14.97
N THR A 307 21.60 11.06 -15.99
CA THR A 307 22.97 10.53 -16.06
C THR A 307 23.92 11.44 -15.31
N THR A 308 23.93 11.39 -13.98
CA THR A 308 24.95 12.07 -13.18
C THR A 308 26.15 11.15 -12.98
N LYS A 309 27.30 11.59 -13.43
CA LYS A 309 28.57 10.93 -13.21
C LYS A 309 28.96 11.06 -11.73
N SER A 310 28.82 10.02 -10.94
CA SER A 310 29.46 9.98 -9.62
C SER A 310 30.89 9.46 -9.78
N GLU A 311 31.88 10.28 -9.44
CA GLU A 311 33.27 9.84 -9.35
C GLU A 311 33.40 8.84 -8.21
N GLY A 312 34.17 7.77 -8.47
CA GLY A 312 34.29 6.55 -7.69
C GLY A 312 34.29 6.73 -6.18
N ALA A 313 33.43 5.98 -5.55
CA ALA A 313 33.28 5.94 -4.11
C ALA A 313 34.34 5.02 -3.48
N ASP A 314 34.92 5.44 -2.39
CA ASP A 314 35.83 4.77 -1.47
C ASP A 314 35.59 3.27 -1.29
N GLY A 315 35.97 2.43 -2.25
CA GLY A 315 35.97 0.97 -2.12
C GLY A 315 34.60 0.29 -2.06
N LYS A 316 33.52 0.99 -2.36
CA LYS A 316 32.17 0.42 -2.46
C LYS A 316 31.93 -0.19 -3.85
N PRO A 317 31.23 -1.34 -3.94
CA PRO A 317 30.83 -1.90 -5.23
C PRO A 317 29.98 -0.92 -6.02
N THR A 318 30.31 -0.76 -7.29
CA THR A 318 29.63 0.17 -8.20
C THR A 318 28.48 -0.51 -8.93
N VAL A 319 27.34 0.16 -9.02
CA VAL A 319 26.14 -0.38 -9.66
C VAL A 319 25.62 0.55 -10.75
N LEU A 320 25.28 -0.03 -11.91
CA LEU A 320 24.47 0.58 -12.95
C LEU A 320 23.04 0.04 -12.80
N ILE A 321 22.06 0.93 -12.58
CA ILE A 321 20.65 0.56 -12.47
C ILE A 321 19.99 0.79 -13.82
N VAL A 322 19.38 -0.26 -14.37
CA VAL A 322 18.68 -0.21 -15.68
C VAL A 322 17.25 -0.68 -15.53
N ASP A 323 16.31 0.24 -15.75
CA ASP A 323 14.88 0.00 -15.62
C ASP A 323 14.17 1.18 -16.32
N ASP A 324 13.11 0.97 -17.08
CA ASP A 324 12.39 2.06 -17.73
C ASP A 324 11.57 2.88 -16.75
N SER A 325 11.20 2.30 -15.61
CA SER A 325 10.54 2.99 -14.53
C SER A 325 11.50 3.81 -13.66
N GLY A 326 11.33 5.12 -13.60
CA GLY A 326 12.06 6.01 -12.72
C GLY A 326 11.85 5.65 -11.24
N TRP A 327 10.65 5.15 -10.90
CA TRP A 327 10.34 4.68 -9.55
C TRP A 327 11.15 3.44 -9.16
N SER A 328 11.20 2.43 -10.01
CA SER A 328 12.03 1.23 -9.79
C SER A 328 13.49 1.60 -9.55
N ARG A 329 14.03 2.53 -10.38
CA ARG A 329 15.39 3.02 -10.20
C ARG A 329 15.57 3.74 -8.87
N THR A 330 14.62 4.59 -8.46
CA THR A 330 14.67 5.30 -7.17
C THR A 330 14.65 4.35 -5.98
N ILE A 331 13.78 3.33 -5.98
CA ILE A 331 13.75 2.31 -4.91
C ILE A 331 15.08 1.58 -4.82
N LEU A 332 15.60 1.09 -5.94
CA LEU A 332 16.87 0.37 -5.98
C LEU A 332 18.01 1.27 -5.52
N ARG A 333 18.08 2.50 -6.01
CA ARG A 333 19.09 3.48 -5.57
C ARG A 333 19.05 3.67 -4.07
N ASN A 334 17.91 4.04 -3.51
CA ASN A 334 17.74 4.28 -2.07
C ASN A 334 18.09 3.05 -1.22
N LEU A 335 17.74 1.86 -1.70
CA LEU A 335 18.07 0.60 -1.03
C LEU A 335 19.58 0.35 -1.05
N LEU A 336 20.20 0.48 -2.21
CA LEU A 336 21.59 0.13 -2.44
C LEU A 336 22.57 1.14 -1.80
N GLU A 337 22.29 2.44 -1.91
CA GLU A 337 23.11 3.49 -1.27
C GLU A 337 23.13 3.36 0.26
N LYS A 338 21.98 3.02 0.87
CA LYS A 338 21.87 2.75 2.32
C LYS A 338 22.62 1.49 2.77
N ASN A 339 23.00 0.62 1.83
CA ASN A 339 23.63 -0.68 2.11
C ASN A 339 25.02 -0.84 1.47
N ASP A 340 25.75 0.27 1.39
CA ASP A 340 27.16 0.35 0.99
C ASP A 340 27.46 0.01 -0.47
N PHE A 341 26.52 0.23 -1.38
CA PHE A 341 26.75 0.26 -2.82
C PHE A 341 26.89 1.69 -3.33
N ALA A 342 27.63 1.88 -4.43
CA ALA A 342 27.76 3.17 -5.12
C ALA A 342 27.04 3.12 -6.46
N ILE A 343 25.98 3.91 -6.62
CA ILE A 343 25.26 4.02 -7.89
C ILE A 343 26.03 4.97 -8.81
N ILE A 344 26.61 4.43 -9.89
CA ILE A 344 27.47 5.21 -10.81
C ILE A 344 26.76 5.59 -12.10
N GLY A 345 25.56 5.08 -12.33
CA GLY A 345 24.74 5.45 -13.48
C GLY A 345 23.36 4.81 -13.44
N GLU A 346 22.49 5.37 -14.28
CA GLU A 346 21.17 4.83 -14.55
C GLU A 346 20.89 4.86 -16.04
N ALA A 347 20.01 3.96 -16.50
CA ALA A 347 19.53 3.92 -17.87
C ALA A 347 18.04 3.55 -17.90
N GLY A 348 17.29 4.11 -18.84
CA GLY A 348 15.86 3.89 -19.01
C GLY A 348 15.48 2.95 -20.14
N ASP A 349 16.42 2.48 -20.93
CA ASP A 349 16.22 1.50 -21.97
C ASP A 349 17.51 0.68 -22.26
N GLY A 350 17.38 -0.35 -23.07
CA GLY A 350 18.50 -1.24 -23.36
C GLY A 350 19.61 -0.62 -24.20
N GLU A 351 19.35 0.41 -25.03
CA GLU A 351 20.37 1.12 -25.77
C GLU A 351 21.22 1.96 -24.85
N GLU A 352 20.56 2.76 -23.99
CA GLU A 352 21.23 3.55 -22.94
C GLU A 352 22.02 2.65 -21.97
N ALA A 353 21.49 1.47 -21.64
CA ALA A 353 22.15 0.51 -20.77
C ALA A 353 23.49 0.04 -21.34
N VAL A 354 23.55 -0.35 -22.60
CA VAL A 354 24.79 -0.81 -23.27
C VAL A 354 25.82 0.32 -23.37
N GLU A 355 25.38 1.54 -23.67
CA GLU A 355 26.26 2.71 -23.72
C GLU A 355 26.80 3.08 -22.34
N ALA A 356 25.93 3.08 -21.32
CA ALA A 356 26.31 3.36 -19.95
C ALA A 356 27.28 2.31 -19.41
N TYR A 357 27.04 1.02 -19.68
CA TYR A 357 27.95 -0.06 -19.29
C TYR A 357 29.37 0.15 -19.86
N LYS A 358 29.50 0.37 -21.15
CA LYS A 358 30.79 0.61 -21.83
C LYS A 358 31.52 1.84 -21.32
N LYS A 359 30.80 2.86 -20.90
CA LYS A 359 31.35 4.13 -20.42
C LYS A 359 31.75 4.10 -18.95
N LEU A 360 30.96 3.44 -18.11
CA LEU A 360 31.07 3.49 -16.65
C LEU A 360 31.81 2.28 -16.07
N ASN A 361 31.79 1.14 -16.76
CA ASN A 361 32.37 -0.14 -16.34
C ASN A 361 31.99 -0.49 -14.88
N PRO A 362 30.69 -0.68 -14.59
CA PRO A 362 30.20 -0.98 -13.23
C PRO A 362 30.62 -2.38 -12.77
N ASP A 363 30.73 -2.58 -11.45
CA ASP A 363 30.95 -3.93 -10.90
C ASP A 363 29.71 -4.81 -11.05
N ILE A 364 28.50 -4.21 -11.01
CA ILE A 364 27.20 -4.91 -11.12
C ILE A 364 26.25 -4.09 -12.00
N VAL A 365 25.43 -4.78 -12.78
CA VAL A 365 24.28 -4.20 -13.47
C VAL A 365 23.01 -4.83 -12.95
N THR A 366 22.02 -4.01 -12.53
CA THR A 366 20.64 -4.46 -12.41
C THR A 366 19.90 -4.11 -13.68
N LEU A 367 19.28 -5.08 -14.34
CA LEU A 367 18.73 -4.93 -15.70
C LEU A 367 17.30 -5.44 -15.79
N ASP A 368 16.35 -4.53 -15.98
CA ASP A 368 14.96 -4.93 -16.23
C ASP A 368 14.82 -5.64 -17.57
N ILE A 369 13.93 -6.64 -17.61
CA ILE A 369 13.67 -7.43 -18.82
C ILE A 369 12.81 -6.65 -19.81
N THR A 370 11.80 -5.92 -19.32
CA THR A 370 10.78 -5.31 -20.17
C THR A 370 10.98 -3.81 -20.27
N MET A 371 11.61 -3.37 -21.33
CA MET A 371 11.91 -1.95 -21.57
C MET A 371 11.60 -1.56 -23.02
N PRO A 372 11.33 -0.26 -23.28
CA PRO A 372 11.12 0.24 -24.65
C PRO A 372 12.41 0.22 -25.48
N LYS A 373 12.30 0.38 -26.81
CA LYS A 373 13.36 0.41 -27.82
C LYS A 373 14.14 -0.90 -27.90
N LYS A 374 14.98 -1.20 -26.91
CA LYS A 374 15.75 -2.44 -26.76
C LYS A 374 15.39 -3.06 -25.42
N ASP A 375 14.92 -4.31 -25.43
CA ASP A 375 14.57 -5.01 -24.18
C ASP A 375 15.83 -5.47 -23.40
N GLY A 376 15.62 -5.87 -22.13
CA GLY A 376 16.74 -6.25 -21.27
C GLY A 376 17.47 -7.52 -21.72
N ILE A 377 16.82 -8.41 -22.48
CA ILE A 377 17.47 -9.62 -23.02
C ILE A 377 18.42 -9.25 -24.14
N GLU A 378 17.99 -8.37 -25.04
CA GLU A 378 18.84 -7.85 -26.11
C GLU A 378 20.00 -7.03 -25.55
N ALA A 379 19.75 -6.20 -24.53
CA ALA A 379 20.79 -5.45 -23.83
C ALA A 379 21.80 -6.37 -23.12
N LEU A 380 21.31 -7.41 -22.45
CA LEU A 380 22.18 -8.43 -21.82
C LEU A 380 23.08 -9.09 -22.87
N ALA A 381 22.53 -9.51 -24.02
CA ALA A 381 23.30 -10.12 -25.11
C ALA A 381 24.44 -9.20 -25.58
N ASP A 382 24.18 -7.91 -25.75
CA ASP A 382 25.19 -6.93 -26.16
C ASP A 382 26.24 -6.65 -25.07
N ILE A 383 25.83 -6.58 -23.80
CA ILE A 383 26.76 -6.42 -22.68
C ILE A 383 27.66 -7.64 -22.57
N MET A 384 27.12 -8.86 -22.61
CA MET A 384 27.89 -10.11 -22.52
C MET A 384 28.77 -10.35 -23.75
N ALA A 385 28.39 -9.83 -24.92
CA ALA A 385 29.24 -9.86 -26.11
C ALA A 385 30.42 -8.89 -25.99
N TYR A 386 30.27 -7.78 -25.28
CA TYR A 386 31.32 -6.81 -25.02
C TYR A 386 32.24 -7.25 -23.87
N ASP A 387 31.64 -7.72 -22.78
CA ASP A 387 32.34 -8.18 -21.58
C ASP A 387 31.70 -9.48 -21.06
N LYS A 388 32.43 -10.57 -21.17
CA LYS A 388 31.97 -11.92 -20.79
C LYS A 388 31.92 -12.14 -19.28
N ASP A 389 32.63 -11.29 -18.52
CA ASP A 389 32.71 -11.35 -17.06
C ASP A 389 31.76 -10.32 -16.40
N ALA A 390 30.89 -9.68 -17.19
CA ALA A 390 29.90 -8.73 -16.69
C ALA A 390 28.94 -9.40 -15.70
N LYS A 391 28.81 -8.84 -14.49
CA LYS A 391 27.92 -9.32 -13.44
C LYS A 391 26.56 -8.68 -13.58
N VAL A 392 25.60 -9.43 -14.13
CA VAL A 392 24.27 -8.91 -14.40
C VAL A 392 23.21 -9.62 -13.56
N ALA A 393 22.44 -8.85 -12.80
CA ALA A 393 21.24 -9.28 -12.10
C ALA A 393 20.01 -8.82 -12.91
N MET A 394 19.28 -9.77 -13.47
CA MET A 394 18.04 -9.48 -14.19
C MET A 394 16.92 -9.14 -13.25
N ILE A 395 16.15 -8.13 -13.57
CA ILE A 395 14.92 -7.76 -12.89
C ILE A 395 13.74 -8.25 -13.73
N THR A 396 12.77 -8.90 -13.09
CA THR A 396 11.66 -9.52 -13.81
C THR A 396 10.35 -9.33 -13.08
N SER A 397 9.28 -9.09 -13.82
CA SER A 397 7.93 -9.23 -13.30
C SER A 397 7.57 -10.70 -13.14
N ALA A 398 6.74 -11.03 -12.18
CA ALA A 398 6.28 -12.38 -11.95
C ALA A 398 5.61 -12.95 -13.22
N GLY A 399 5.87 -14.23 -13.52
CA GLY A 399 5.27 -14.93 -14.67
C GLY A 399 6.15 -15.03 -15.94
N GLN A 400 7.30 -14.39 -16.02
CA GLN A 400 8.17 -14.37 -17.20
C GLN A 400 9.18 -15.53 -17.28
N ARG A 401 8.79 -16.76 -16.94
CA ARG A 401 9.69 -17.94 -16.88
C ARG A 401 10.49 -18.20 -18.15
N SER A 402 9.90 -17.98 -19.33
CA SER A 402 10.60 -18.17 -20.63
C SER A 402 11.75 -17.20 -20.79
N LYS A 403 11.55 -15.93 -20.44
CA LYS A 403 12.57 -14.88 -20.50
C LYS A 403 13.69 -15.09 -19.48
N VAL A 404 13.37 -15.60 -18.30
CA VAL A 404 14.37 -16.00 -17.28
C VAL A 404 15.29 -17.10 -17.82
N LEU A 405 14.74 -18.14 -18.46
CA LEU A 405 15.53 -19.22 -19.05
C LEU A 405 16.42 -18.75 -20.23
N GLU A 406 15.96 -17.79 -21.00
CA GLU A 406 16.70 -17.16 -22.06
C GLU A 406 17.87 -16.34 -21.54
N SER A 407 17.63 -15.50 -20.54
CA SER A 407 18.66 -14.67 -19.89
C SER A 407 19.74 -15.51 -19.22
N LEU A 408 19.39 -16.65 -18.61
CA LEU A 408 20.37 -17.61 -18.05
C LEU A 408 21.33 -18.14 -19.12
N LYS A 409 20.80 -18.46 -20.32
CA LYS A 409 21.64 -18.96 -21.42
C LYS A 409 22.57 -17.90 -21.98
N LEU A 410 22.22 -16.63 -21.83
CA LEU A 410 23.03 -15.48 -22.24
C LEU A 410 24.07 -15.07 -21.20
N GLY A 411 23.99 -15.60 -19.98
CA GLY A 411 25.00 -15.34 -18.95
C GLY A 411 24.54 -14.48 -17.78
N ALA A 412 23.24 -14.22 -17.63
CA ALA A 412 22.74 -13.58 -16.41
C ALA A 412 22.99 -14.45 -15.18
N GLU A 413 23.51 -13.87 -14.11
CA GLU A 413 23.91 -14.61 -12.92
C GLU A 413 22.82 -14.65 -11.84
N LYS A 414 21.99 -13.60 -11.74
CA LYS A 414 20.97 -13.42 -10.71
C LYS A 414 19.65 -12.95 -11.27
N PHE A 415 18.58 -13.22 -10.50
CA PHE A 415 17.21 -12.81 -10.83
C PHE A 415 16.53 -12.22 -9.61
N ILE A 416 15.97 -11.05 -9.78
CA ILE A 416 15.21 -10.31 -8.78
C ILE A 416 13.79 -10.11 -9.29
N THR A 417 12.80 -10.48 -8.50
CA THR A 417 11.39 -10.32 -8.88
C THR A 417 10.81 -9.02 -8.35
N LYS A 418 10.03 -8.33 -9.17
CA LYS A 418 9.17 -7.23 -8.73
C LYS A 418 7.85 -7.80 -8.14
N PRO A 419 7.31 -7.25 -7.05
CA PRO A 419 7.84 -6.13 -6.26
C PRO A 419 9.06 -6.52 -5.42
N PHE A 420 10.00 -5.59 -5.24
CA PHE A 420 11.27 -5.83 -4.58
C PHE A 420 11.11 -6.25 -3.10
N ASP A 421 11.71 -7.39 -2.74
CA ASP A 421 12.03 -7.71 -1.36
C ASP A 421 13.43 -7.13 -1.05
N PRO A 422 13.57 -6.14 -0.15
CA PRO A 422 14.85 -5.51 0.14
C PRO A 422 15.96 -6.50 0.56
N ASN A 423 15.59 -7.52 1.35
CA ASN A 423 16.57 -8.51 1.84
C ASN A 423 17.02 -9.42 0.70
N LEU A 424 16.10 -9.82 -0.18
CA LEU A 424 16.42 -10.63 -1.35
C LEU A 424 17.33 -9.88 -2.32
N VAL A 425 16.99 -8.62 -2.66
CA VAL A 425 17.82 -7.76 -3.53
C VAL A 425 19.25 -7.67 -3.00
N LEU A 426 19.41 -7.34 -1.71
CA LEU A 426 20.73 -7.21 -1.11
C LEU A 426 21.50 -8.53 -1.06
N THR A 427 20.82 -9.64 -0.80
CA THR A 427 21.43 -10.97 -0.75
C THR A 427 21.95 -11.37 -2.13
N GLU A 428 21.13 -11.20 -3.17
CA GLU A 428 21.51 -11.57 -4.54
C GLU A 428 22.65 -10.69 -5.06
N LEU A 429 22.59 -9.36 -4.86
CA LEU A 429 23.65 -8.47 -5.35
C LEU A 429 24.96 -8.62 -4.57
N LYS A 430 24.91 -8.82 -3.24
CA LYS A 430 26.12 -9.10 -2.45
C LYS A 430 26.78 -10.42 -2.81
N SER A 431 26.06 -11.38 -3.35
CA SER A 431 26.63 -12.66 -3.80
C SER A 431 27.37 -12.57 -5.15
N LEU A 432 27.27 -11.44 -5.85
CA LEU A 432 27.98 -11.14 -7.10
C LEU A 432 29.37 -10.51 -6.86
N ILE A 433 29.64 -10.05 -5.66
CA ILE A 433 30.90 -9.40 -5.28
C ILE A 433 31.84 -10.45 -4.71
#